data_ea0cc070750b20b9c3bb6e3624c3c268
#
_entry.id   ea0cc070750b20b9c3bb6e3624c3c268
#
_cell.length_a   1.000
_cell.length_b   1.000
_cell.length_c   1.000
_cell.angle_alpha   90.00
_cell.angle_beta   90.00
_cell.angle_gamma   90.00
#
_symmetry.space_group_name_H-M   'P 1'
#
loop_
_entity.id
_entity.type
_entity.pdbx_description
1 polymer ?
#
loop_
_entity_poly.entity_id
_entity_poly.type
_entity_poly.pdbx_seq_one_letter_code
_entity_poly.pdbx_strand_id
1 'polypeptide(L)'
;MKTVVLFGAGQVGAMVSRLMGPGYRVSCFADNDEKKWGSSLAGIPVCAPREALAGSPDCVCLCALDEERCGQMERQIRALGFSGEILRPQSLKIFDARAATMRLLAEQINEENIPGDVAELGVYKGDFAILINAAFPDRCIHLFDTFEGFDAKDVAVEVREGLSRAKEGDFAGTAIDYVDQRLLYRERARYYQGYFPNTFARCSAEAFAFVSIDADLYAPTAAALPLFWDRLSPGGVLMLHDVNSTQFRGPGKAVKEFCRERKLLPVPICDLHGSVLLRKG
;
A
#
# COMPACT_ATOMS: atom_id res chain seq x y z
N MET A 1 -2.63 13.13 -12.48
CA MET A 1 -3.31 11.82 -12.38
C MET A 1 -3.62 11.39 -13.82
N LYS A 2 -3.12 10.23 -14.26
CA LYS A 2 -3.34 9.70 -15.62
C LYS A 2 -4.76 9.14 -15.75
N THR A 3 -5.42 9.43 -16.86
CA THR A 3 -6.71 8.83 -17.22
C THR A 3 -6.47 7.48 -17.87
N VAL A 4 -7.12 6.42 -17.34
CA VAL A 4 -6.95 5.05 -17.85
C VAL A 4 -8.28 4.43 -18.25
N VAL A 5 -8.27 3.73 -19.38
CA VAL A 5 -9.33 2.80 -19.80
C VAL A 5 -8.90 1.38 -19.42
N LEU A 6 -9.79 0.62 -18.80
CA LEU A 6 -9.58 -0.79 -18.49
C LEU A 6 -10.20 -1.64 -19.59
N PHE A 7 -9.37 -2.32 -20.41
CA PHE A 7 -9.86 -3.15 -21.49
C PHE A 7 -10.11 -4.58 -21.02
N GLY A 8 -11.36 -4.94 -20.87
CA GLY A 8 -11.90 -6.18 -20.34
C GLY A 8 -12.72 -5.97 -19.07
N ALA A 9 -14.06 -5.90 -19.19
CA ALA A 9 -15.01 -5.79 -18.10
C ALA A 9 -15.40 -7.18 -17.57
N GLY A 10 -14.41 -7.93 -17.10
CA GLY A 10 -14.55 -9.23 -16.45
C GLY A 10 -13.98 -9.22 -15.04
N GLN A 11 -13.79 -10.41 -14.46
CA GLN A 11 -13.24 -10.57 -13.11
C GLN A 11 -11.87 -9.88 -12.94
N VAL A 12 -10.96 -10.05 -13.92
CA VAL A 12 -9.64 -9.39 -13.88
C VAL A 12 -9.80 -7.87 -13.91
N GLY A 13 -10.69 -7.35 -14.77
CA GLY A 13 -10.97 -5.91 -14.85
C GLY A 13 -11.50 -5.34 -13.53
N ALA A 14 -12.45 -6.03 -12.91
CA ALA A 14 -12.99 -5.63 -11.62
C ALA A 14 -11.89 -5.56 -10.54
N MET A 15 -11.00 -6.57 -10.50
CA MET A 15 -9.86 -6.55 -9.56
C MET A 15 -8.88 -5.43 -9.87
N VAL A 16 -8.50 -5.25 -11.15
CA VAL A 16 -7.60 -4.17 -11.57
C VAL A 16 -8.17 -2.80 -11.18
N SER A 17 -9.47 -2.55 -11.38
CA SER A 17 -10.08 -1.25 -11.02
C SER A 17 -9.97 -0.93 -9.54
N ARG A 18 -10.08 -1.93 -8.67
CA ARG A 18 -9.94 -1.80 -7.20
C ARG A 18 -8.49 -1.60 -6.78
N LEU A 19 -7.54 -2.15 -7.53
CA LEU A 19 -6.11 -2.12 -7.22
C LEU A 19 -5.36 -0.94 -7.86
N MET A 20 -6.01 -0.20 -8.79
CA MET A 20 -5.41 0.97 -9.43
C MET A 20 -5.03 2.02 -8.40
N GLY A 21 -3.76 2.43 -8.42
CA GLY A 21 -3.21 3.42 -7.48
C GLY A 21 -3.75 4.84 -7.71
N PRO A 22 -3.57 5.73 -6.74
CA PRO A 22 -4.08 7.11 -6.79
C PRO A 22 -3.48 7.95 -7.92
N GLY A 23 -2.44 7.46 -8.60
CA GLY A 23 -1.89 8.07 -9.82
C GLY A 23 -2.78 7.90 -11.06
N TYR A 24 -3.81 7.05 -10.99
CA TYR A 24 -4.69 6.74 -12.11
C TYR A 24 -6.16 7.05 -11.78
N ARG A 25 -6.85 7.60 -12.76
CA ARG A 25 -8.31 7.77 -12.72
C ARG A 25 -8.92 6.88 -13.82
N VAL A 26 -9.62 5.83 -13.40
CA VAL A 26 -10.34 4.95 -14.34
C VAL A 26 -11.53 5.72 -14.92
N SER A 27 -11.57 5.87 -16.24
CA SER A 27 -12.66 6.56 -16.93
C SER A 27 -13.81 5.61 -17.27
N CYS A 28 -13.50 4.44 -17.81
CA CYS A 28 -14.47 3.40 -18.15
C CYS A 28 -13.76 2.05 -18.34
N PHE A 29 -14.59 1.00 -18.42
CA PHE A 29 -14.19 -0.26 -19.03
C PHE A 29 -14.50 -0.24 -20.51
N ALA A 30 -13.59 -0.80 -21.33
CA ALA A 30 -13.86 -1.21 -22.70
C ALA A 30 -14.06 -2.72 -22.71
N ASP A 31 -15.10 -3.21 -23.37
CA ASP A 31 -15.33 -4.66 -23.53
C ASP A 31 -15.85 -4.98 -24.94
N ASN A 32 -15.47 -6.15 -25.47
CA ASN A 32 -15.94 -6.62 -26.79
C ASN A 32 -17.33 -7.25 -26.74
N ASP A 33 -17.83 -7.58 -25.56
CA ASP A 33 -19.18 -8.11 -25.38
C ASP A 33 -20.19 -6.96 -25.36
N GLU A 34 -20.92 -6.81 -26.46
CA GLU A 34 -21.94 -5.78 -26.62
C GLU A 34 -23.05 -5.82 -25.55
N LYS A 35 -23.29 -7.00 -24.95
CA LYS A 35 -24.31 -7.15 -23.90
C LYS A 35 -23.93 -6.41 -22.60
N LYS A 36 -22.67 -6.04 -22.46
CA LYS A 36 -22.18 -5.29 -21.30
C LYS A 36 -22.21 -3.77 -21.50
N TRP A 37 -22.35 -3.30 -22.75
CA TRP A 37 -22.30 -1.87 -23.03
C TRP A 37 -23.49 -1.14 -22.38
N GLY A 38 -23.22 0.04 -21.87
CA GLY A 38 -24.19 0.84 -21.11
C GLY A 38 -24.45 0.35 -19.68
N SER A 39 -23.85 -0.79 -19.28
CA SER A 39 -23.87 -1.23 -17.87
C SER A 39 -22.74 -0.59 -17.06
N SER A 40 -22.64 -0.93 -15.78
CA SER A 40 -21.51 -0.57 -14.94
C SER A 40 -20.94 -1.79 -14.22
N LEU A 41 -19.62 -1.79 -14.00
CA LEU A 41 -18.89 -2.78 -13.20
C LEU A 41 -18.15 -2.03 -12.10
N ALA A 42 -18.40 -2.37 -10.84
CA ALA A 42 -17.85 -1.65 -9.68
C ALA A 42 -18.10 -0.12 -9.72
N GLY A 43 -19.29 0.30 -10.20
CA GLY A 43 -19.64 1.71 -10.32
C GLY A 43 -19.00 2.45 -11.52
N ILE A 44 -18.19 1.78 -12.33
CA ILE A 44 -17.49 2.34 -13.49
C ILE A 44 -18.23 1.92 -14.77
N PRO A 45 -18.54 2.84 -15.71
CA PRO A 45 -19.29 2.52 -16.93
C PRO A 45 -18.53 1.55 -17.84
N VAL A 46 -19.26 0.71 -18.57
CA VAL A 46 -18.74 -0.20 -19.59
C VAL A 46 -19.21 0.29 -20.96
N CYS A 47 -18.24 0.50 -21.88
CA CYS A 47 -18.52 1.01 -23.22
C CYS A 47 -17.89 0.13 -24.31
N ALA A 48 -18.28 0.39 -25.56
CA ALA A 48 -17.61 -0.17 -26.73
C ALA A 48 -16.14 0.28 -26.78
N PRO A 49 -15.19 -0.54 -27.25
CA PRO A 49 -13.76 -0.17 -27.32
C PRO A 49 -13.50 1.13 -28.07
N ARG A 50 -14.20 1.37 -29.18
CA ARG A 50 -14.08 2.61 -29.96
C ARG A 50 -14.54 3.84 -29.17
N GLU A 51 -15.64 3.71 -28.45
CA GLU A 51 -16.19 4.80 -27.63
C GLU A 51 -15.26 5.11 -26.45
N ALA A 52 -14.77 4.08 -25.78
CA ALA A 52 -13.82 4.23 -24.67
C ALA A 52 -12.54 4.98 -25.06
N LEU A 53 -12.03 4.75 -26.28
CA LEU A 53 -10.82 5.39 -26.80
C LEU A 53 -11.08 6.81 -27.33
N ALA A 54 -12.31 7.16 -27.70
CA ALA A 54 -12.68 8.50 -28.18
C ALA A 54 -12.45 9.58 -27.10
N GLY A 55 -12.47 9.21 -25.82
CA GLY A 55 -12.12 10.08 -24.70
C GLY A 55 -10.65 10.42 -24.56
N SER A 56 -9.79 9.99 -25.48
CA SER A 56 -8.34 10.22 -25.48
C SER A 56 -7.67 9.89 -24.14
N PRO A 57 -7.78 8.67 -23.61
CA PRO A 57 -7.14 8.30 -22.36
C PRO A 57 -5.62 8.38 -22.47
N ASP A 58 -4.93 8.69 -21.36
CA ASP A 58 -3.46 8.70 -21.31
C ASP A 58 -2.89 7.29 -21.47
N CYS A 59 -3.61 6.27 -21.00
CA CYS A 59 -3.21 4.88 -21.11
C CYS A 59 -4.39 3.91 -21.15
N VAL A 60 -4.13 2.70 -21.64
CA VAL A 60 -5.08 1.57 -21.61
C VAL A 60 -4.45 0.41 -20.85
N CYS A 61 -5.15 -0.13 -19.85
CA CYS A 61 -4.72 -1.35 -19.15
C CYS A 61 -5.44 -2.58 -19.71
N LEU A 62 -4.69 -3.58 -20.14
CA LEU A 62 -5.21 -4.84 -20.66
C LEU A 62 -5.60 -5.75 -19.50
N CYS A 63 -6.89 -5.94 -19.24
CA CYS A 63 -7.39 -6.73 -18.13
C CYS A 63 -7.47 -8.24 -18.46
N ALA A 64 -6.32 -8.82 -18.84
CA ALA A 64 -6.14 -10.24 -19.08
C ALA A 64 -4.81 -10.71 -18.46
N LEU A 65 -4.73 -11.99 -18.10
CA LEU A 65 -3.55 -12.58 -17.45
C LEU A 65 -2.71 -13.43 -18.43
N ASP A 66 -3.29 -13.89 -19.53
CA ASP A 66 -2.57 -14.66 -20.53
C ASP A 66 -2.02 -13.76 -21.65
N GLU A 67 -0.81 -14.08 -22.12
CA GLU A 67 -0.06 -13.30 -23.10
C GLU A 67 -0.74 -13.27 -24.49
N GLU A 68 -1.39 -14.36 -24.89
CA GLU A 68 -2.05 -14.44 -26.18
C GLU A 68 -3.22 -13.47 -26.24
N ARG A 69 -4.07 -13.47 -25.20
CA ARG A 69 -5.20 -12.53 -25.08
C ARG A 69 -4.74 -11.09 -24.96
N CYS A 70 -3.70 -10.82 -24.16
CA CYS A 70 -3.08 -9.49 -24.10
C CYS A 70 -2.62 -9.04 -25.49
N GLY A 71 -1.96 -9.90 -26.25
CA GLY A 71 -1.53 -9.60 -27.61
C GLY A 71 -2.70 -9.33 -28.58
N GLN A 72 -3.80 -10.05 -28.46
CA GLN A 72 -5.00 -9.80 -29.26
C GLN A 72 -5.62 -8.43 -28.91
N MET A 73 -5.78 -8.14 -27.63
CA MET A 73 -6.32 -6.87 -27.13
C MET A 73 -5.44 -5.69 -27.56
N GLU A 74 -4.12 -5.82 -27.45
CA GLU A 74 -3.19 -4.78 -27.88
C GLU A 74 -3.30 -4.49 -29.39
N ARG A 75 -3.29 -5.53 -30.22
CA ARG A 75 -3.49 -5.36 -31.68
C ARG A 75 -4.79 -4.64 -32.00
N GLN A 76 -5.89 -5.00 -31.32
CA GLN A 76 -7.20 -4.36 -31.51
C GLN A 76 -7.15 -2.88 -31.12
N ILE A 77 -6.56 -2.51 -29.99
CA ILE A 77 -6.45 -1.13 -29.53
C ILE A 77 -5.62 -0.30 -30.51
N ARG A 78 -4.50 -0.84 -30.99
CA ARG A 78 -3.66 -0.18 -32.00
C ARG A 78 -4.40 0.00 -33.32
N ALA A 79 -5.16 -1.00 -33.76
CA ALA A 79 -5.99 -0.91 -34.97
C ALA A 79 -7.14 0.12 -34.85
N LEU A 80 -7.59 0.42 -33.63
CA LEU A 80 -8.55 1.49 -33.35
C LEU A 80 -7.89 2.88 -33.27
N GLY A 81 -6.58 2.99 -33.52
CA GLY A 81 -5.83 4.24 -33.59
C GLY A 81 -5.24 4.72 -32.27
N PHE A 82 -5.29 3.94 -31.21
CA PHE A 82 -4.67 4.34 -29.94
C PHE A 82 -3.14 4.20 -30.02
N SER A 83 -2.41 5.30 -29.80
CA SER A 83 -0.94 5.35 -29.82
C SER A 83 -0.33 5.55 -28.43
N GLY A 84 -1.16 5.73 -27.39
CA GLY A 84 -0.70 5.96 -26.01
C GLY A 84 -0.09 4.73 -25.34
N GLU A 85 0.17 4.87 -24.05
CA GLU A 85 0.78 3.83 -23.22
C GLU A 85 -0.20 2.66 -23.00
N ILE A 86 0.29 1.43 -23.21
CA ILE A 86 -0.45 0.19 -22.89
C ILE A 86 0.16 -0.43 -21.64
N LEU A 87 -0.69 -0.62 -20.66
CA LEU A 87 -0.34 -1.20 -19.37
C LEU A 87 -0.79 -2.68 -19.33
N ARG A 88 0.06 -3.54 -18.81
CA ARG A 88 -0.28 -4.94 -18.55
C ARG A 88 -0.27 -5.18 -17.05
N PRO A 89 -1.25 -5.88 -16.47
CA PRO A 89 -1.29 -6.13 -15.05
C PRO A 89 0.01 -6.72 -14.50
N GLN A 90 0.64 -7.63 -15.24
CA GLN A 90 1.86 -8.32 -14.84
C GLN A 90 3.11 -7.42 -14.84
N SER A 91 3.13 -6.35 -15.64
CA SER A 91 4.29 -5.44 -15.77
C SER A 91 4.23 -4.22 -14.87
N LEU A 92 3.11 -4.06 -14.16
CA LEU A 92 2.89 -2.90 -13.31
C LEU A 92 3.03 -3.28 -11.83
N LYS A 93 3.65 -2.42 -11.07
CA LYS A 93 3.50 -2.36 -9.61
C LYS A 93 2.03 -2.15 -9.15
N ILE A 94 1.05 -2.22 -10.06
CA ILE A 94 -0.39 -2.28 -9.76
C ILE A 94 -0.71 -3.49 -8.87
N PHE A 95 0.02 -4.58 -9.07
CA PHE A 95 -0.05 -5.78 -8.23
C PHE A 95 1.07 -5.82 -7.19
N ASP A 96 1.41 -4.68 -6.62
CA ASP A 96 2.09 -4.66 -5.34
C ASP A 96 1.16 -5.36 -4.34
N ALA A 97 1.53 -6.59 -3.98
CA ALA A 97 0.70 -7.44 -3.13
C ALA A 97 0.47 -6.81 -1.74
N ARG A 98 1.44 -6.03 -1.24
CA ARG A 98 1.31 -5.27 0.01
C ARG A 98 0.24 -4.18 -0.13
N ALA A 99 0.33 -3.35 -1.17
CA ALA A 99 -0.64 -2.28 -1.42
C ALA A 99 -2.04 -2.84 -1.71
N ALA A 100 -2.13 -3.92 -2.50
CA ALA A 100 -3.38 -4.60 -2.80
C ALA A 100 -4.04 -5.16 -1.53
N THR A 101 -3.27 -5.83 -0.69
CA THR A 101 -3.74 -6.40 0.58
C THR A 101 -4.22 -5.28 1.52
N MET A 102 -3.46 -4.18 1.64
CA MET A 102 -3.86 -3.03 2.45
C MET A 102 -5.21 -2.46 2.02
N ARG A 103 -5.48 -2.34 0.72
CA ARG A 103 -6.78 -1.82 0.23
C ARG A 103 -7.94 -2.76 0.54
N LEU A 104 -7.76 -4.08 0.37
CA LEU A 104 -8.78 -5.06 0.73
C LEU A 104 -9.06 -5.06 2.24
N LEU A 105 -8.00 -4.89 3.06
CA LEU A 105 -8.16 -4.73 4.50
C LEU A 105 -8.88 -3.43 4.85
N ALA A 106 -8.62 -2.33 4.14
CA ALA A 106 -9.31 -1.07 4.36
C ALA A 106 -10.81 -1.19 4.06
N GLU A 107 -11.19 -1.86 2.95
CA GLU A 107 -12.59 -2.18 2.65
C GLU A 107 -13.24 -2.94 3.82
N GLN A 108 -12.61 -4.02 4.29
CA GLN A 108 -13.07 -4.85 5.40
C GLN A 108 -13.22 -4.06 6.71
N ILE A 109 -12.19 -3.28 7.06
CA ILE A 109 -12.18 -2.46 8.28
C ILE A 109 -13.32 -1.43 8.26
N ASN A 110 -13.61 -0.85 7.09
CA ASN A 110 -14.68 0.12 6.95
C ASN A 110 -16.07 -0.55 6.94
N GLU A 111 -16.25 -1.69 6.27
CA GLU A 111 -17.49 -2.47 6.26
C GLU A 111 -17.85 -2.99 7.67
N GLU A 112 -16.86 -3.47 8.41
CA GLU A 112 -17.04 -3.97 9.78
C GLU A 112 -17.09 -2.83 10.82
N ASN A 113 -16.91 -1.57 10.42
CA ASN A 113 -16.90 -0.38 11.29
C ASN A 113 -15.88 -0.50 12.44
N ILE A 114 -14.71 -1.10 12.19
CA ILE A 114 -13.66 -1.23 13.20
C ILE A 114 -13.17 0.15 13.60
N PRO A 115 -13.24 0.54 14.89
CA PRO A 115 -12.91 1.89 15.34
C PRO A 115 -11.39 2.12 15.36
N GLY A 116 -10.99 3.39 15.34
CA GLY A 116 -9.61 3.84 15.49
C GLY A 116 -9.04 4.52 14.26
N ASP A 117 -7.93 5.19 14.46
CA ASP A 117 -7.16 5.87 13.43
C ASP A 117 -6.25 4.88 12.67
N VAL A 118 -5.47 5.39 11.74
CA VAL A 118 -4.47 4.60 11.03
C VAL A 118 -3.08 5.18 11.22
N ALA A 119 -2.04 4.35 11.09
CA ALA A 119 -0.67 4.82 11.28
C ALA A 119 0.33 4.16 10.34
N GLU A 120 1.46 4.84 10.16
CA GLU A 120 2.68 4.28 9.57
C GLU A 120 3.89 4.67 10.38
N LEU A 121 4.74 3.69 10.69
CA LEU A 121 6.09 3.88 11.20
C LEU A 121 7.09 3.53 10.10
N GLY A 122 7.99 4.49 9.79
CA GLY A 122 8.89 4.41 8.66
C GLY A 122 8.19 4.93 7.38
N VAL A 123 8.08 6.25 7.30
CA VAL A 123 7.34 6.95 6.23
C VAL A 123 8.21 7.20 5.01
N TYR A 124 9.48 7.50 5.21
CA TYR A 124 10.45 7.88 4.17
C TYR A 124 9.87 8.93 3.21
N LYS A 125 9.66 8.60 1.94
CA LYS A 125 9.06 9.48 0.92
C LYS A 125 7.52 9.47 0.89
N GLY A 126 6.89 8.69 1.75
CA GLY A 126 5.44 8.63 1.89
C GLY A 126 4.72 7.80 0.85
N ASP A 127 5.41 6.94 0.09
CA ASP A 127 4.78 6.17 -0.98
C ASP A 127 3.66 5.25 -0.47
N PHE A 128 3.83 4.65 0.71
CA PHE A 128 2.80 3.82 1.31
C PHE A 128 1.82 4.63 2.17
N ALA A 129 2.29 5.70 2.85
CA ALA A 129 1.43 6.65 3.57
C ALA A 129 0.31 7.22 2.68
N ILE A 130 0.64 7.56 1.42
CA ILE A 130 -0.33 8.08 0.44
C ILE A 130 -1.42 7.04 0.16
N LEU A 131 -1.06 5.77 0.06
CA LEU A 131 -2.01 4.69 -0.19
C LEU A 131 -2.92 4.47 1.03
N ILE A 132 -2.36 4.50 2.25
CA ILE A 132 -3.14 4.42 3.49
C ILE A 132 -4.09 5.61 3.59
N ASN A 133 -3.61 6.84 3.40
CA ASN A 133 -4.42 8.05 3.46
C ASN A 133 -5.58 8.01 2.46
N ALA A 134 -5.33 7.52 1.23
CA ALA A 134 -6.36 7.38 0.21
C ALA A 134 -7.41 6.30 0.55
N ALA A 135 -7.01 5.21 1.22
CA ALA A 135 -7.90 4.10 1.57
C ALA A 135 -8.76 4.38 2.82
N PHE A 136 -8.35 5.33 3.66
CA PHE A 136 -9.03 5.69 4.90
C PHE A 136 -9.34 7.20 4.97
N PRO A 137 -10.22 7.71 4.09
CA PRO A 137 -10.45 9.16 3.92
C PRO A 137 -10.99 9.86 5.17
N ASP A 138 -11.71 9.14 6.02
CA ASP A 138 -12.39 9.68 7.20
C ASP A 138 -11.59 9.52 8.51
N ARG A 139 -10.39 8.90 8.45
CA ARG A 139 -9.55 8.63 9.62
C ARG A 139 -8.31 9.52 9.65
N CYS A 140 -7.85 9.87 10.85
CA CYS A 140 -6.52 10.48 10.98
C CYS A 140 -5.44 9.44 10.65
N ILE A 141 -4.41 9.89 9.91
CA ILE A 141 -3.20 9.11 9.68
C ILE A 141 -2.06 9.66 10.54
N HIS A 142 -1.47 8.82 11.37
CA HIS A 142 -0.37 9.13 12.27
C HIS A 142 0.94 8.63 11.67
N LEU A 143 1.84 9.55 11.31
CA LEU A 143 3.05 9.31 10.54
C LEU A 143 4.28 9.50 11.43
N PHE A 144 4.99 8.40 11.70
CA PHE A 144 6.18 8.37 12.56
C PHE A 144 7.42 8.13 11.72
N ASP A 145 8.36 9.06 11.73
CA ASP A 145 9.64 8.94 11.05
C ASP A 145 10.65 9.91 11.68
N THR A 146 11.93 9.63 11.56
CA THR A 146 12.99 10.57 11.89
C THR A 146 13.03 11.71 10.89
N PHE A 147 12.72 11.43 9.61
CA PHE A 147 12.97 12.26 8.42
C PHE A 147 14.46 12.66 8.27
N GLU A 148 15.33 11.97 8.99
CA GLU A 148 16.79 12.14 8.99
C GLU A 148 17.52 10.82 8.67
N GLY A 149 16.74 9.74 8.39
CA GLY A 149 17.25 8.39 8.17
C GLY A 149 17.48 7.61 9.46
N PHE A 150 18.26 6.53 9.38
CA PHE A 150 18.48 5.65 10.53
C PHE A 150 19.27 6.32 11.64
N ASP A 151 18.83 6.13 12.89
CA ASP A 151 19.52 6.60 14.08
C ASP A 151 20.75 5.71 14.39
N ALA A 152 21.84 6.33 14.82
CA ALA A 152 23.08 5.64 15.17
C ALA A 152 22.90 4.55 16.22
N LYS A 153 21.96 4.72 17.17
CA LYS A 153 21.70 3.73 18.24
C LYS A 153 21.09 2.45 17.66
N ASP A 154 20.17 2.57 16.71
CA ASP A 154 19.52 1.44 16.07
C ASP A 154 20.50 0.71 15.15
N VAL A 155 21.30 1.46 14.40
CA VAL A 155 22.37 0.93 13.56
C VAL A 155 23.39 0.16 14.40
N ALA A 156 23.75 0.65 15.59
CA ALA A 156 24.68 -0.04 16.50
C ALA A 156 24.16 -1.42 16.92
N VAL A 157 22.84 -1.58 17.12
CA VAL A 157 22.20 -2.88 17.40
C VAL A 157 22.30 -3.81 16.19
N GLU A 158 21.97 -3.31 15.00
CA GLU A 158 22.02 -4.06 13.74
C GLU A 158 23.40 -4.64 13.45
N VAL A 159 24.44 -3.80 13.59
CA VAL A 159 25.82 -4.19 13.36
C VAL A 159 26.30 -5.20 14.40
N ARG A 160 26.04 -4.94 15.69
CA ARG A 160 26.44 -5.82 16.79
C ARG A 160 25.85 -7.22 16.65
N GLU A 161 24.60 -7.31 16.23
CA GLU A 161 23.90 -8.58 16.09
C GLU A 161 24.00 -9.17 14.67
N GLY A 162 24.67 -8.47 13.76
CA GLY A 162 24.88 -8.90 12.38
C GLY A 162 23.57 -9.02 11.59
N LEU A 163 22.58 -8.18 11.86
CA LEU A 163 21.24 -8.25 11.27
C LEU A 163 21.16 -7.58 9.90
N SER A 164 21.93 -6.50 9.70
CA SER A 164 22.01 -5.78 8.43
C SER A 164 23.38 -5.09 8.27
N ARG A 165 23.56 -4.41 7.13
CA ARG A 165 24.68 -3.50 6.86
C ARG A 165 24.23 -2.04 6.84
N ALA A 166 23.18 -1.74 7.59
CA ALA A 166 22.64 -0.39 7.73
C ALA A 166 23.70 0.59 8.20
N LYS A 167 23.58 1.84 7.78
CA LYS A 167 24.43 2.94 8.21
C LYS A 167 23.55 4.07 8.74
N GLU A 168 24.12 4.83 9.67
CA GLU A 168 23.50 6.07 10.13
C GLU A 168 23.18 6.99 8.93
N GLY A 169 21.97 7.54 8.91
CA GLY A 169 21.49 8.41 7.84
C GLY A 169 21.07 7.68 6.56
N ASP A 170 21.14 6.35 6.47
CA ASP A 170 20.49 5.64 5.35
C ASP A 170 18.99 6.00 5.34
N PHE A 171 18.42 6.17 4.15
CA PHE A 171 17.06 6.70 3.94
C PHE A 171 16.81 8.15 4.38
N ALA A 172 17.86 8.92 4.63
CA ALA A 172 17.74 10.38 4.74
C ALA A 172 17.33 11.01 3.39
N GLY A 173 17.10 12.32 3.36
CA GLY A 173 16.78 13.05 2.13
C GLY A 173 15.30 13.06 1.80
N THR A 174 14.46 13.04 2.83
CA THR A 174 13.03 13.27 2.77
C THR A 174 12.63 14.38 3.75
N ALA A 175 11.42 14.90 3.63
CA ALA A 175 10.89 15.96 4.48
C ALA A 175 9.38 15.84 4.63
N ILE A 176 8.86 16.33 5.75
CA ILE A 176 7.42 16.34 6.02
C ILE A 176 6.65 17.04 4.90
N ASP A 177 7.10 18.22 4.46
CA ASP A 177 6.43 18.98 3.40
C ASP A 177 6.32 18.20 2.09
N TYR A 178 7.35 17.41 1.75
CA TYR A 178 7.33 16.57 0.57
C TYR A 178 6.25 15.46 0.67
N VAL A 179 6.13 14.82 1.82
CA VAL A 179 5.09 13.81 2.07
C VAL A 179 3.72 14.47 2.09
N ASP A 180 3.57 15.56 2.84
CA ASP A 180 2.30 16.25 3.04
C ASP A 180 1.67 16.70 1.72
N GLN A 181 2.46 17.29 0.80
CA GLN A 181 1.96 17.74 -0.51
C GLN A 181 1.42 16.60 -1.39
N ARG A 182 1.77 15.36 -1.11
CA ARG A 182 1.36 14.17 -1.87
C ARG A 182 0.12 13.48 -1.31
N LEU A 183 -0.27 13.78 -0.06
CA LEU A 183 -1.46 13.21 0.56
C LEU A 183 -2.75 13.78 -0.04
N LEU A 184 -3.78 12.95 -0.18
CA LEU A 184 -5.11 13.37 -0.65
C LEU A 184 -5.90 14.10 0.44
N TYR A 185 -5.79 13.66 1.69
CA TYR A 185 -6.49 14.20 2.86
C TYR A 185 -5.47 14.70 3.88
N ARG A 186 -4.81 15.81 3.52
CA ARG A 186 -3.70 16.41 4.28
C ARG A 186 -4.11 16.84 5.68
N GLU A 187 -5.33 17.37 5.82
CA GLU A 187 -5.90 17.82 7.07
C GLU A 187 -6.05 16.71 8.12
N ARG A 188 -6.03 15.44 7.65
CA ARG A 188 -6.08 14.23 8.49
C ARG A 188 -4.70 13.74 8.91
N ALA A 189 -3.60 14.29 8.38
CA ALA A 189 -2.25 13.86 8.72
C ALA A 189 -1.77 14.44 10.06
N ARG A 190 -1.06 13.62 10.82
CA ARG A 190 -0.39 13.99 12.06
C ARG A 190 1.04 13.46 12.01
N TYR A 191 2.00 14.35 12.06
CA TYR A 191 3.42 14.02 11.91
C TYR A 191 4.12 13.96 13.27
N TYR A 192 4.89 12.89 13.48
CA TYR A 192 5.66 12.65 14.69
C TYR A 192 7.13 12.48 14.32
N GLN A 193 7.76 13.61 13.95
CA GLN A 193 9.18 13.64 13.61
C GLN A 193 10.04 13.36 14.82
N GLY A 194 11.04 12.48 14.65
CA GLY A 194 12.09 12.13 15.60
C GLY A 194 12.17 10.64 15.90
N TYR A 195 13.01 10.32 16.87
CA TYR A 195 13.31 8.94 17.24
C TYR A 195 12.11 8.20 17.83
N PHE A 196 11.81 7.03 17.27
CA PHE A 196 10.82 6.10 17.82
C PHE A 196 11.51 5.18 18.85
N PRO A 197 10.95 4.88 20.04
CA PRO A 197 9.54 5.10 20.42
C PRO A 197 9.24 6.43 21.13
N ASN A 198 10.20 7.35 21.31
CA ASN A 198 9.98 8.60 22.05
C ASN A 198 8.85 9.43 21.47
N THR A 199 8.69 9.42 20.15
CA THR A 199 7.64 10.13 19.44
C THR A 199 6.24 9.57 19.72
N PHE A 200 6.12 8.28 20.07
CA PHE A 200 4.84 7.63 20.35
C PHE A 200 4.13 8.22 21.59
N ALA A 201 4.89 8.73 22.56
CA ALA A 201 4.32 9.38 23.74
C ALA A 201 3.48 10.64 23.41
N ARG A 202 3.73 11.24 22.24
CA ARG A 202 2.98 12.42 21.75
C ARG A 202 1.76 12.04 20.90
N CYS A 203 1.56 10.75 20.62
CA CYS A 203 0.47 10.28 19.77
C CYS A 203 -0.87 10.42 20.47
N SER A 204 -1.77 11.19 19.87
CA SER A 204 -3.11 11.46 20.38
C SER A 204 -4.15 10.38 20.04
N ALA A 205 -3.80 9.39 19.19
CA ALA A 205 -4.72 8.30 18.87
C ALA A 205 -4.99 7.42 20.09
N GLU A 206 -6.26 7.21 20.41
CA GLU A 206 -6.67 6.30 21.49
C GLU A 206 -6.60 4.84 21.04
N ALA A 207 -6.97 4.59 19.78
CA ALA A 207 -6.96 3.26 19.16
C ALA A 207 -6.59 3.34 17.68
N PHE A 208 -6.13 2.21 17.14
CA PHE A 208 -5.82 2.06 15.72
C PHE A 208 -6.66 0.93 15.09
N ALA A 209 -7.13 1.17 13.88
CA ALA A 209 -7.76 0.14 13.05
C ALA A 209 -6.75 -0.53 12.10
N PHE A 210 -5.78 0.24 11.63
CA PHE A 210 -4.71 -0.24 10.75
C PHE A 210 -3.38 0.45 11.06
N VAL A 211 -2.30 -0.33 11.12
CA VAL A 211 -0.94 0.19 11.30
C VAL A 211 0.00 -0.51 10.34
N SER A 212 0.79 0.26 9.59
CA SER A 212 1.95 -0.22 8.83
C SER A 212 3.22 0.02 9.65
N ILE A 213 4.05 -1.02 9.78
CA ILE A 213 5.39 -0.92 10.40
C ILE A 213 6.43 -1.31 9.34
N ASP A 214 7.23 -0.33 8.93
CA ASP A 214 8.23 -0.41 7.88
C ASP A 214 9.51 0.34 8.31
N ALA A 215 10.09 -0.09 9.41
CA ALA A 215 11.20 0.60 10.06
C ALA A 215 12.57 -0.02 9.74
N ASP A 216 12.63 -1.03 8.86
CA ASP A 216 13.83 -1.73 8.38
C ASP A 216 14.71 -2.38 9.47
N LEU A 217 14.75 -1.83 10.67
CA LEU A 217 15.66 -2.20 11.74
C LEU A 217 14.96 -2.93 12.90
N TYR A 218 15.74 -3.72 13.64
CA TYR A 218 15.25 -4.50 14.78
C TYR A 218 14.67 -3.62 15.90
N ALA A 219 15.46 -2.62 16.36
CA ALA A 219 15.11 -1.88 17.57
C ALA A 219 13.79 -1.09 17.45
N PRO A 220 13.57 -0.28 16.40
CA PRO A 220 12.29 0.43 16.23
C PRO A 220 11.13 -0.53 15.99
N THR A 221 11.31 -1.63 15.25
CA THR A 221 10.28 -2.66 15.05
C THR A 221 9.89 -3.35 16.36
N ALA A 222 10.89 -3.76 17.15
CA ALA A 222 10.65 -4.41 18.44
C ALA A 222 9.96 -3.49 19.45
N ALA A 223 10.27 -2.19 19.43
CA ALA A 223 9.60 -1.20 20.26
C ALA A 223 8.17 -0.92 19.79
N ALA A 224 7.93 -0.90 18.47
CA ALA A 224 6.64 -0.58 17.87
C ALA A 224 5.58 -1.67 18.12
N LEU A 225 5.97 -2.93 18.01
CA LEU A 225 5.06 -4.06 18.10
C LEU A 225 4.16 -4.04 19.34
N PRO A 226 4.67 -3.98 20.59
CA PRO A 226 3.80 -3.91 21.76
C PRO A 226 3.00 -2.61 21.83
N LEU A 227 3.59 -1.46 21.50
CA LEU A 227 2.94 -0.17 21.60
C LEU A 227 1.73 -0.03 20.68
N PHE A 228 1.85 -0.45 19.43
CA PHE A 228 0.72 -0.44 18.50
C PHE A 228 -0.25 -1.58 18.77
N TRP A 229 0.23 -2.78 19.12
CA TRP A 229 -0.65 -3.90 19.44
C TRP A 229 -1.59 -3.61 20.60
N ASP A 230 -1.10 -2.99 21.67
CA ASP A 230 -1.90 -2.69 22.84
C ASP A 230 -3.00 -1.66 22.53
N ARG A 231 -2.74 -0.70 21.60
CA ARG A 231 -3.73 0.27 21.10
C ARG A 231 -4.51 -0.18 19.84
N LEU A 232 -4.24 -1.38 19.32
CA LEU A 232 -4.98 -1.88 18.17
C LEU A 232 -6.40 -2.28 18.59
N SER A 233 -7.42 -1.86 17.84
CA SER A 233 -8.80 -2.25 18.07
C SER A 233 -9.02 -3.74 17.82
N PRO A 234 -9.98 -4.41 18.48
CA PRO A 234 -10.42 -5.73 18.04
C PRO A 234 -10.82 -5.70 16.55
N GLY A 235 -10.35 -6.65 15.76
CA GLY A 235 -10.49 -6.66 14.31
C GLY A 235 -9.45 -5.82 13.56
N GLY A 236 -8.71 -4.94 14.23
CA GLY A 236 -7.66 -4.14 13.64
C GLY A 236 -6.44 -4.95 13.21
N VAL A 237 -5.60 -4.37 12.34
CA VAL A 237 -4.50 -5.08 11.68
C VAL A 237 -3.18 -4.32 11.80
N LEU A 238 -2.11 -5.03 12.19
CA LEU A 238 -0.72 -4.61 11.95
C LEU A 238 -0.23 -5.25 10.65
N MET A 239 0.31 -4.47 9.75
CA MET A 239 1.03 -4.90 8.55
C MET A 239 2.51 -4.59 8.75
N LEU A 240 3.35 -5.64 8.70
CA LEU A 240 4.78 -5.54 8.98
C LEU A 240 5.58 -5.86 7.74
N HIS A 241 6.45 -4.95 7.33
CA HIS A 241 7.31 -5.08 6.17
C HIS A 241 8.63 -5.79 6.52
N ASP A 242 9.37 -6.24 5.52
CA ASP A 242 10.72 -6.84 5.61
C ASP A 242 10.89 -8.06 6.53
N VAL A 243 9.82 -8.77 6.87
CA VAL A 243 9.91 -9.91 7.81
C VAL A 243 10.76 -11.07 7.26
N ASN A 244 10.80 -11.24 5.93
CA ASN A 244 11.65 -12.22 5.25
C ASN A 244 12.80 -11.58 4.46
N SER A 245 13.10 -10.31 4.69
CA SER A 245 14.20 -9.62 4.03
C SER A 245 15.53 -10.29 4.33
N THR A 246 16.37 -10.42 3.31
CA THR A 246 17.77 -10.86 3.46
C THR A 246 18.72 -9.70 3.71
N GLN A 247 18.29 -8.48 3.39
CA GLN A 247 19.04 -7.25 3.58
C GLN A 247 18.87 -6.72 5.01
N PHE A 248 17.62 -6.66 5.50
CA PHE A 248 17.26 -6.21 6.83
C PHE A 248 16.60 -7.35 7.61
N ARG A 249 17.38 -8.09 8.40
CA ARG A 249 16.88 -9.26 9.15
C ARG A 249 16.28 -8.88 10.50
N GLY A 250 16.44 -7.63 10.91
CA GLY A 250 15.94 -7.08 12.16
C GLY A 250 14.44 -7.21 12.34
N PRO A 251 13.59 -6.78 11.38
CA PRO A 251 12.15 -6.91 11.47
C PRO A 251 11.68 -8.35 11.66
N GLY A 252 12.24 -9.28 10.88
CA GLY A 252 11.90 -10.70 11.00
C GLY A 252 12.22 -11.31 12.37
N LYS A 253 13.34 -10.87 13.00
CA LYS A 253 13.69 -11.25 14.37
C LYS A 253 12.69 -10.69 15.36
N ALA A 254 12.37 -9.39 15.31
CA ALA A 254 11.46 -8.73 16.22
C ALA A 254 10.04 -9.35 16.16
N VAL A 255 9.52 -9.59 14.96
CA VAL A 255 8.22 -10.22 14.77
C VAL A 255 8.16 -11.64 15.35
N LYS A 256 9.21 -12.45 15.12
CA LYS A 256 9.27 -13.81 15.67
C LYS A 256 9.27 -13.82 17.21
N GLU A 257 10.01 -12.90 17.83
CA GLU A 257 10.08 -12.76 19.30
C GLU A 257 8.72 -12.33 19.86
N PHE A 258 8.13 -11.28 19.33
CA PHE A 258 6.83 -10.77 19.72
C PHE A 258 5.71 -11.82 19.55
N CYS A 259 5.65 -12.48 18.40
CA CYS A 259 4.64 -13.51 18.14
C CYS A 259 4.78 -14.71 19.08
N ARG A 260 6.01 -15.11 19.42
CA ARG A 260 6.24 -16.19 20.40
C ARG A 260 5.76 -15.80 21.79
N GLU A 261 6.07 -14.60 22.24
CA GLU A 261 5.64 -14.09 23.55
C GLU A 261 4.12 -13.99 23.66
N ARG A 262 3.48 -13.45 22.63
CA ARG A 262 2.02 -13.22 22.61
C ARG A 262 1.22 -14.42 22.07
N LYS A 263 1.87 -15.52 21.69
CA LYS A 263 1.26 -16.72 21.08
C LYS A 263 0.44 -16.40 19.82
N LEU A 264 0.95 -15.50 18.98
CA LEU A 264 0.34 -15.09 17.74
C LEU A 264 0.92 -15.87 16.55
N LEU A 265 0.10 -16.03 15.52
CA LEU A 265 0.52 -16.60 14.24
C LEU A 265 0.44 -15.52 13.15
N PRO A 266 1.56 -15.07 12.60
CA PRO A 266 1.55 -14.10 11.51
C PRO A 266 1.06 -14.73 10.22
N VAL A 267 0.24 -13.99 9.46
CA VAL A 267 -0.22 -14.40 8.12
C VAL A 267 0.71 -13.78 7.08
N PRO A 268 1.45 -14.57 6.29
CA PRO A 268 2.37 -14.04 5.29
C PRO A 268 1.63 -13.45 4.09
N ILE A 269 2.19 -12.38 3.54
CA ILE A 269 1.79 -11.81 2.25
C ILE A 269 2.84 -12.21 1.21
N CYS A 270 2.39 -12.64 0.03
CA CYS A 270 3.27 -12.99 -1.08
C CYS A 270 3.71 -11.72 -1.83
N ASP A 271 4.53 -10.91 -1.18
CA ASP A 271 5.23 -9.78 -1.79
C ASP A 271 6.75 -10.05 -1.88
N LEU A 272 7.49 -9.15 -2.53
CA LEU A 272 8.94 -9.34 -2.74
C LEU A 272 9.76 -9.18 -1.45
N HIS A 273 9.20 -8.57 -0.41
CA HIS A 273 9.87 -8.24 0.85
C HIS A 273 9.39 -9.10 2.02
N GLY A 274 8.41 -9.96 1.77
CA GLY A 274 7.89 -10.91 2.75
C GLY A 274 7.18 -10.25 3.93
N SER A 275 6.23 -9.37 3.63
CA SER A 275 5.39 -8.76 4.65
C SER A 275 4.49 -9.80 5.34
N VAL A 276 4.08 -9.49 6.56
CA VAL A 276 3.11 -10.29 7.31
C VAL A 276 2.02 -9.43 7.93
N LEU A 277 0.90 -10.07 8.25
CA LEU A 277 -0.23 -9.47 8.95
C LEU A 277 -0.38 -10.09 10.34
N LEU A 278 -0.73 -9.24 11.31
CA LEU A 278 -1.24 -9.65 12.61
C LEU A 278 -2.60 -8.99 12.82
N ARG A 279 -3.66 -9.76 12.96
CA ARG A 279 -5.01 -9.27 13.26
C ARG A 279 -5.34 -9.50 14.73
N LYS A 280 -5.87 -8.47 15.39
CA LYS A 280 -6.30 -8.57 16.77
C LYS A 280 -7.71 -9.19 16.84
N GLY A 281 -7.84 -10.26 17.58
CA GLY A 281 -9.13 -10.93 17.81
C GLY A 281 -9.99 -10.21 18.86
#